data_ff3d7c335b34d95b62c0d5310835a26d
#
_entry.id   ff3d7c335b34d95b62c0d5310835a26d
#
_cell.length_a   1.000
_cell.length_b   1.000
_cell.length_c   1.000
_cell.angle_alpha   90.00
_cell.angle_beta   90.00
_cell.angle_gamma   90.00
#
_symmetry.space_group_name_H-M   'P 1'
#
loop_
_entity.id
_entity.type
_entity.pdbx_description
1 polymer ?
#
loop_
_entity_poly.entity_id
_entity_poly.type
_entity_poly.pdbx_seq_one_letter_code
_entity_poly.pdbx_strand_id
1 'polypeptide(L)'
;MRNLIYILLLLLLPVTLFSQYSISVEITGLRNNNGNLLYELFDKNQKSLKVGTVNIVNNKCFIEMENVKPGKYGFNYIHDENKNKKLDTKMVIIPKEGFGYSNNVEAKFGPPAYEKWIFDVKSNTKLNLKITYLNY
;
A
#
# COMPACT_ATOMS: atom_id res chain seq x y z
N MET A 1 -45.95 28.05 -12.42
CA MET A 1 -44.88 28.79 -11.70
C MET A 1 -44.41 28.06 -10.44
N ARG A 2 -45.30 27.56 -9.58
CA ARG A 2 -44.90 26.87 -8.33
C ARG A 2 -44.02 25.64 -8.56
N ASN A 3 -44.29 24.83 -9.60
CA ASN A 3 -43.53 23.62 -9.93
C ASN A 3 -42.16 23.92 -10.54
N LEU A 4 -41.99 25.08 -11.19
CA LEU A 4 -40.72 25.52 -11.76
C LEU A 4 -39.70 25.89 -10.68
N ILE A 5 -40.19 26.42 -9.53
CA ILE A 5 -39.35 26.79 -8.37
C ILE A 5 -38.77 25.54 -7.71
N TYR A 6 -39.53 24.43 -7.62
CA TYR A 6 -39.04 23.18 -7.06
C TYR A 6 -37.97 22.49 -7.95
N ILE A 7 -38.11 22.61 -9.26
CA ILE A 7 -37.11 22.08 -10.21
C ILE A 7 -35.80 22.87 -10.11
N LEU A 8 -35.88 24.19 -9.93
CA LEU A 8 -34.69 25.04 -9.77
C LEU A 8 -33.99 24.81 -8.43
N LEU A 9 -34.73 24.48 -7.37
CA LEU A 9 -34.16 24.16 -6.06
C LEU A 9 -33.45 22.80 -6.05
N LEU A 10 -33.91 21.84 -6.85
CA LEU A 10 -33.28 20.51 -7.00
C LEU A 10 -31.93 20.57 -7.72
N LEU A 11 -31.69 21.57 -8.57
CA LEU A 11 -30.44 21.81 -9.30
C LEU A 11 -29.34 22.45 -8.44
N LEU A 12 -29.66 22.90 -7.22
CA LEU A 12 -28.73 23.52 -6.27
C LEU A 12 -28.16 22.54 -5.22
N LEU A 13 -28.44 21.23 -5.34
CA LEU A 13 -27.81 20.25 -4.49
C LEU A 13 -26.29 20.21 -4.79
N PRO A 14 -25.44 20.47 -3.79
CA PRO A 14 -23.99 20.39 -4.01
C PRO A 14 -23.63 18.95 -4.35
N VAL A 15 -23.23 18.73 -5.59
CA VAL A 15 -22.56 17.47 -5.98
C VAL A 15 -21.22 17.46 -5.29
N THR A 16 -21.13 16.75 -4.17
CA THR A 16 -19.84 16.50 -3.52
C THR A 16 -19.03 15.56 -4.42
N LEU A 17 -18.19 16.13 -5.26
CA LEU A 17 -17.19 15.38 -6.02
C LEU A 17 -16.17 14.85 -5.01
N PHE A 18 -16.30 13.58 -4.62
CA PHE A 18 -15.25 12.91 -3.88
C PHE A 18 -14.05 12.75 -4.80
N SER A 19 -13.01 13.54 -4.53
CA SER A 19 -11.74 13.36 -5.22
C SER A 19 -11.20 11.96 -4.93
N GLN A 20 -10.89 11.22 -5.99
CA GLN A 20 -10.26 9.90 -5.91
C GLN A 20 -8.91 9.99 -6.62
N TYR A 21 -7.91 9.40 -6.01
CA TYR A 21 -6.54 9.40 -6.49
C TYR A 21 -6.05 7.99 -6.78
N SER A 22 -4.89 7.88 -7.39
CA SER A 22 -4.17 6.62 -7.51
C SER A 22 -2.93 6.60 -6.62
N ILE A 23 -2.57 5.41 -6.18
CA ILE A 23 -1.28 5.12 -5.56
C ILE A 23 -0.56 4.14 -6.47
N SER A 24 0.56 4.59 -7.06
CA SER A 24 1.48 3.77 -7.84
C SER A 24 2.67 3.39 -6.97
N VAL A 25 2.97 2.11 -6.88
CA VAL A 25 4.10 1.61 -6.07
C VAL A 25 5.08 0.87 -6.97
N GLU A 26 6.33 1.31 -6.96
CA GLU A 26 7.45 0.56 -7.52
C GLU A 26 8.30 0.02 -6.38
N ILE A 27 8.49 -1.30 -6.35
CA ILE A 27 9.35 -1.97 -5.36
C ILE A 27 10.54 -2.57 -6.09
N THR A 28 11.74 -2.22 -5.61
CA THR A 28 13.02 -2.61 -6.20
C THR A 28 13.89 -3.38 -5.21
N GLY A 29 14.97 -4.00 -5.73
CA GLY A 29 15.93 -4.70 -4.90
C GLY A 29 15.54 -6.11 -4.50
N LEU A 30 14.52 -6.70 -5.15
CA LEU A 30 14.23 -8.12 -4.96
C LEU A 30 15.43 -8.97 -5.42
N ARG A 31 15.82 -9.93 -4.60
CA ARG A 31 17.02 -10.76 -4.84
C ARG A 31 16.85 -11.80 -5.96
N ASN A 32 15.60 -12.14 -6.29
CA ASN A 32 15.23 -13.03 -7.39
C ASN A 32 13.77 -12.81 -7.80
N ASN A 33 13.32 -13.54 -8.83
CA ASN A 33 11.94 -13.52 -9.31
C ASN A 33 11.09 -14.71 -8.80
N ASN A 34 11.57 -15.47 -7.81
CA ASN A 34 10.83 -16.60 -7.27
C ASN A 34 9.61 -16.12 -6.47
N GLY A 35 8.57 -16.93 -6.47
CA GLY A 35 7.38 -16.60 -5.69
C GLY A 35 6.59 -15.42 -6.26
N ASN A 36 6.19 -14.54 -5.37
CA ASN A 36 5.48 -13.30 -5.67
C ASN A 36 5.66 -12.28 -4.54
N LEU A 37 5.19 -11.07 -4.76
CA LEU A 37 5.14 -10.06 -3.71
C LEU A 37 3.72 -10.00 -3.15
N LEU A 38 3.59 -10.17 -1.85
CA LEU A 38 2.36 -9.86 -1.10
C LEU A 38 2.43 -8.41 -0.65
N TYR A 39 1.29 -7.71 -0.68
CA TYR A 39 1.21 -6.36 -0.15
C TYR A 39 -0.11 -6.11 0.58
N GLU A 40 -0.07 -5.15 1.48
CA GLU A 40 -1.23 -4.73 2.25
C GLU A 40 -1.24 -3.22 2.44
N LEU A 41 -2.40 -2.61 2.18
CA LEU A 41 -2.67 -1.20 2.40
C LEU A 41 -3.54 -1.03 3.63
N PHE A 42 -3.18 -0.11 4.50
CA PHE A 42 -3.87 0.20 5.75
C PHE A 42 -4.37 1.64 5.79
N ASP A 43 -5.43 1.88 6.54
CA ASP A 43 -5.90 3.23 6.87
C ASP A 43 -5.11 3.85 8.05
N LYS A 44 -5.42 5.09 8.39
CA LYS A 44 -4.78 5.83 9.50
C LYS A 44 -4.83 5.13 10.86
N ASN A 45 -5.78 4.20 11.05
CA ASN A 45 -5.98 3.46 12.31
C ASN A 45 -5.35 2.04 12.24
N GLN A 46 -4.50 1.79 11.26
CA GLN A 46 -3.89 0.48 10.99
C GLN A 46 -4.91 -0.63 10.68
N LYS A 47 -6.08 -0.25 10.15
CA LYS A 47 -7.05 -1.22 9.64
C LYS A 47 -6.68 -1.59 8.21
N SER A 48 -6.64 -2.88 7.92
CA SER A 48 -6.43 -3.40 6.57
C SER A 48 -7.57 -2.98 5.62
N LEU A 49 -7.20 -2.39 4.50
CA LEU A 49 -8.12 -1.94 3.45
C LEU A 49 -8.03 -2.80 2.20
N LYS A 50 -6.82 -3.23 1.84
CA LYS A 50 -6.57 -3.99 0.63
C LYS A 50 -5.38 -4.91 0.82
N VAL A 51 -5.54 -6.16 0.48
CA VAL A 51 -4.48 -7.17 0.38
C VAL A 51 -4.37 -7.61 -1.06
N GLY A 52 -3.18 -7.78 -1.55
CA GLY A 52 -2.97 -8.23 -2.92
C GLY A 52 -1.65 -8.96 -3.11
N THR A 53 -1.54 -9.53 -4.31
CA THR A 53 -0.35 -10.26 -4.76
C THR A 53 0.03 -9.77 -6.14
N VAL A 54 1.31 -9.60 -6.40
CA VAL A 54 1.82 -9.20 -7.71
C VAL A 54 3.03 -10.04 -8.10
N ASN A 55 3.14 -10.31 -9.41
CA ASN A 55 4.30 -11.03 -9.96
C ASN A 55 5.55 -10.14 -9.95
N ILE A 56 6.68 -10.79 -9.78
CA ILE A 56 8.00 -10.16 -9.83
C ILE A 56 8.54 -10.28 -11.25
N VAL A 57 8.98 -9.16 -11.81
CA VAL A 57 9.57 -9.11 -13.16
C VAL A 57 10.87 -8.30 -13.09
N ASN A 58 11.97 -8.89 -13.54
CA ASN A 58 13.29 -8.26 -13.51
C ASN A 58 13.67 -7.72 -12.11
N ASN A 59 13.41 -8.51 -11.07
CA ASN A 59 13.67 -8.16 -9.67
C ASN A 59 12.96 -6.88 -9.20
N LYS A 60 11.78 -6.59 -9.78
CA LYS A 60 10.93 -5.45 -9.46
C LYS A 60 9.46 -5.83 -9.44
N CYS A 61 8.68 -5.03 -8.74
CA CYS A 61 7.22 -5.10 -8.75
C CYS A 61 6.62 -3.72 -9.00
N PHE A 62 5.48 -3.71 -9.70
CA PHE A 62 4.66 -2.52 -9.92
C PHE A 62 3.24 -2.81 -9.47
N ILE A 63 2.70 -1.93 -8.65
CA ILE A 63 1.35 -2.03 -8.11
C ILE A 63 0.64 -0.71 -8.40
N GLU A 64 -0.57 -0.80 -8.95
CA GLU A 64 -1.44 0.35 -9.13
C GLU A 64 -2.72 0.16 -8.31
N MET A 65 -3.06 1.16 -7.54
CA MET A 65 -4.29 1.19 -6.74
C MET A 65 -5.07 2.45 -7.10
N GLU A 66 -6.23 2.26 -7.71
CA GLU A 66 -7.12 3.33 -8.13
C GLU A 66 -8.22 3.59 -7.11
N ASN A 67 -8.93 4.70 -7.29
CA ASN A 67 -10.09 5.08 -6.47
C ASN A 67 -9.77 5.25 -4.97
N VAL A 68 -8.55 5.71 -4.67
CA VAL A 68 -8.11 5.97 -3.30
C VAL A 68 -8.61 7.34 -2.85
N LYS A 69 -9.29 7.39 -1.71
CA LYS A 69 -9.75 8.66 -1.13
C LYS A 69 -8.58 9.43 -0.52
N PRO A 70 -8.67 10.78 -0.45
CA PRO A 70 -7.70 11.56 0.31
C PRO A 70 -7.58 11.05 1.75
N GLY A 71 -6.38 10.93 2.28
CA GLY A 71 -6.20 10.43 3.64
C GLY A 71 -4.76 10.01 3.95
N LYS A 72 -4.61 9.40 5.13
CA LYS A 72 -3.36 8.82 5.61
C LYS A 72 -3.42 7.31 5.49
N TYR A 73 -2.35 6.74 4.95
CA TYR A 73 -2.26 5.31 4.65
C TYR A 73 -0.91 4.76 5.07
N GLY A 74 -0.86 3.47 5.40
CA GLY A 74 0.36 2.71 5.53
C GLY A 74 0.38 1.60 4.48
N PHE A 75 1.56 1.20 4.05
CA PHE A 75 1.74 0.14 3.07
C PHE A 75 2.90 -0.75 3.48
N ASN A 76 2.66 -2.06 3.57
CA ASN A 76 3.71 -3.05 3.78
C ASN A 76 3.74 -4.09 2.66
N TYR A 77 4.82 -4.81 2.55
CA TYR A 77 5.01 -5.83 1.52
C TYR A 77 6.02 -6.89 1.93
N ILE A 78 5.86 -8.09 1.37
CA ILE A 78 6.68 -9.27 1.64
C ILE A 78 7.01 -9.95 0.32
N HIS A 79 8.28 -10.35 0.14
CA HIS A 79 8.69 -11.23 -0.95
C HIS A 79 8.45 -12.69 -0.54
N ASP A 80 7.29 -13.22 -0.84
CA ASP A 80 6.89 -14.59 -0.56
C ASP A 80 7.50 -15.53 -1.63
N GLU A 81 8.70 -16.00 -1.37
CA GLU A 81 9.50 -16.79 -2.34
C GLU A 81 8.94 -18.19 -2.57
N ASN A 82 8.26 -18.77 -1.59
CA ASN A 82 7.69 -20.12 -1.64
C ASN A 82 6.17 -20.16 -1.84
N LYS A 83 5.49 -19.02 -1.95
CA LYS A 83 4.04 -18.86 -2.16
C LYS A 83 3.18 -19.43 -1.02
N ASN A 84 3.68 -19.39 0.20
CA ASN A 84 2.93 -19.85 1.38
C ASN A 84 2.04 -18.77 2.02
N LYS A 85 2.07 -17.53 1.49
CA LYS A 85 1.32 -16.35 1.94
C LYS A 85 1.65 -15.90 3.37
N LYS A 86 2.86 -16.13 3.81
CA LYS A 86 3.37 -15.76 5.13
C LYS A 86 4.79 -15.25 4.99
N LEU A 87 5.22 -14.41 5.93
CA LEU A 87 6.63 -14.07 6.10
C LEU A 87 7.31 -15.20 6.85
N ASP A 88 8.16 -15.93 6.18
CA ASP A 88 8.95 -16.99 6.80
C ASP A 88 10.02 -16.40 7.71
N THR A 89 10.17 -17.00 8.89
CA THR A 89 11.13 -16.57 9.91
C THR A 89 12.09 -17.69 10.32
N LYS A 90 13.29 -17.28 10.72
CA LYS A 90 14.27 -18.12 11.40
C LYS A 90 14.22 -17.79 12.90
N MET A 91 14.27 -18.81 13.76
CA MET A 91 14.19 -18.61 15.22
C MET A 91 12.98 -17.75 15.67
N VAL A 92 11.83 -17.94 15.02
CA VAL A 92 10.55 -17.27 15.30
C VAL A 92 10.49 -15.77 14.99
N ILE A 93 11.63 -15.06 15.01
CA ILE A 93 11.65 -13.58 14.95
C ILE A 93 12.45 -12.98 13.78
N ILE A 94 13.35 -13.74 13.16
CA ILE A 94 14.23 -13.22 12.09
C ILE A 94 13.62 -13.56 10.73
N PRO A 95 13.18 -12.58 9.93
CA PRO A 95 12.70 -12.83 8.57
C PRO A 95 13.75 -13.51 7.70
N LYS A 96 13.36 -14.59 7.03
CA LYS A 96 14.16 -15.27 5.98
C LYS A 96 13.92 -14.66 4.61
N GLU A 97 12.74 -14.09 4.42
CA GLU A 97 12.27 -13.49 3.20
C GLU A 97 12.38 -11.97 3.25
N GLY A 98 12.30 -11.34 2.09
CA GLY A 98 12.35 -9.91 1.99
C GLY A 98 11.04 -9.26 2.47
N PHE A 99 11.15 -8.10 3.08
CA PHE A 99 10.00 -7.32 3.54
C PHE A 99 10.28 -5.83 3.46
N GLY A 100 9.24 -5.03 3.62
CA GLY A 100 9.40 -3.58 3.68
C GLY A 100 8.12 -2.86 4.03
N TYR A 101 8.28 -1.57 4.26
CA TYR A 101 7.23 -0.64 4.66
C TYR A 101 7.33 0.64 3.84
N SER A 102 6.20 1.35 3.68
CA SER A 102 6.19 2.70 3.11
C SER A 102 7.19 3.60 3.84
N ASN A 103 7.63 4.67 3.16
CA ASN A 103 8.69 5.57 3.60
C ASN A 103 10.07 4.89 3.74
N ASN A 104 10.24 3.65 3.24
CA ASN A 104 11.48 2.86 3.37
C ASN A 104 11.99 2.76 4.82
N VAL A 105 11.08 2.63 5.77
CA VAL A 105 11.41 2.56 7.20
C VAL A 105 12.13 1.26 7.50
N GLU A 106 13.28 1.35 8.15
CA GLU A 106 14.02 0.18 8.59
C GLU A 106 13.33 -0.53 9.76
N ALA A 107 13.31 -1.86 9.71
CA ALA A 107 12.81 -2.71 10.77
C ALA A 107 13.90 -3.74 11.15
N LYS A 108 14.58 -3.50 12.28
CA LYS A 108 15.70 -4.34 12.74
C LYS A 108 15.27 -5.40 13.76
N PHE A 109 14.33 -5.07 14.63
CA PHE A 109 13.89 -5.93 15.74
C PHE A 109 12.37 -6.01 15.82
N GLY A 110 11.71 -6.38 14.72
CA GLY A 110 10.27 -6.44 14.61
C GLY A 110 9.66 -5.28 13.81
N PRO A 111 8.34 -5.26 13.65
CA PRO A 111 7.65 -4.22 12.89
C PRO A 111 7.92 -2.82 13.47
N PRO A 112 8.18 -1.80 12.62
CA PRO A 112 8.33 -0.43 13.09
C PRO A 112 7.00 0.14 13.60
N ALA A 113 7.05 1.14 14.46
CA ALA A 113 5.87 1.86 14.91
C ALA A 113 5.09 2.42 13.71
N TYR A 114 3.76 2.30 13.74
CA TYR A 114 2.89 2.59 12.58
C TYR A 114 3.06 4.00 12.05
N GLU A 115 3.24 4.96 12.95
CA GLU A 115 3.41 6.39 12.65
C GLU A 115 4.63 6.67 11.75
N LYS A 116 5.62 5.79 11.74
CA LYS A 116 6.84 5.96 10.94
C LYS A 116 6.62 5.65 9.46
N TRP A 117 5.67 4.80 9.13
CA TRP A 117 5.41 4.37 7.76
C TRP A 117 4.05 4.81 7.21
N ILE A 118 3.37 5.75 7.89
CA ILE A 118 2.20 6.46 7.36
C ILE A 118 2.66 7.50 6.32
N PHE A 119 1.92 7.60 5.23
CA PHE A 119 2.07 8.62 4.19
C PHE A 119 0.74 9.27 3.84
N ASP A 120 0.77 10.50 3.33
CA ASP A 120 -0.42 11.25 2.94
C ASP A 120 -0.75 11.04 1.46
N VAL A 121 -2.03 10.83 1.15
CA VAL A 121 -2.60 10.86 -0.19
C VAL A 121 -3.47 12.10 -0.33
N LYS A 122 -2.96 13.12 -1.02
CA LYS A 122 -3.64 14.40 -1.32
C LYS A 122 -3.74 14.64 -2.82
N SER A 123 -3.10 13.80 -3.62
CA SER A 123 -3.08 13.75 -5.08
C SER A 123 -2.66 12.36 -5.51
N ASN A 124 -2.57 12.10 -6.82
CA ASN A 124 -1.95 10.87 -7.31
C ASN A 124 -0.55 10.74 -6.73
N THR A 125 -0.31 9.63 -6.03
CA THR A 125 0.87 9.43 -5.18
C THR A 125 1.73 8.31 -5.76
N LYS A 126 3.03 8.55 -5.90
CA LYS A 126 4.00 7.54 -6.31
C LYS A 126 4.91 7.17 -5.15
N LEU A 127 5.01 5.89 -4.84
CA LEU A 127 5.91 5.33 -3.85
C LEU A 127 7.04 4.56 -4.55
N ASN A 128 8.29 4.96 -4.30
CA ASN A 128 9.48 4.23 -4.74
C ASN A 128 10.06 3.54 -3.51
N LEU A 129 9.88 2.24 -3.42
CA LEU A 129 10.21 1.45 -2.25
C LEU A 129 11.32 0.45 -2.56
N LYS A 130 12.07 0.08 -1.53
CA LYS A 130 13.14 -0.92 -1.62
C LYS A 130 12.88 -2.03 -0.62
N ILE A 131 12.98 -3.27 -1.09
CA ILE A 131 12.85 -4.42 -0.21
C ILE A 131 14.10 -4.62 0.64
N THR A 132 13.91 -5.05 1.88
CA THR A 132 14.99 -5.35 2.83
C THR A 132 15.07 -6.85 3.08
N TYR A 133 16.28 -7.40 3.09
CA TYR A 133 16.59 -8.76 3.54
C TYR A 133 17.55 -8.68 4.72
N LEU A 134 17.22 -9.39 5.79
CA LEU A 134 18.11 -9.48 6.95
C LEU A 134 19.07 -10.65 6.74
N ASN A 135 20.31 -10.34 6.50
CA ASN A 135 21.39 -11.33 6.38
C ASN A 135 22.06 -11.46 7.75
N TYR A 136 21.79 -12.56 8.45
CA TYR A 136 22.46 -12.98 9.67
C TYR A 136 23.01 -14.39 9.51
#